data_6d9f41c688b345094ca33129db2c4f6d
#
_entry.id   6d9f41c688b345094ca33129db2c4f6d
#
_cell.length_a   1.000
_cell.length_b   1.000
_cell.length_c   1.000
_cell.angle_alpha   90.00
_cell.angle_beta   90.00
_cell.angle_gamma   90.00
#
_symmetry.space_group_name_H-M   'P 1'
#
loop_
_entity.id
_entity.type
_entity.pdbx_description
1 polymer ?
#
loop_
_entity_poly.entity_id
_entity_poly.type
_entity_poly.pdbx_seq_one_letter_code
_entity_poly.pdbx_strand_id
1 'polypeptide(L)'
;MKIINVSLVLLWVTIISCQTPKNSTDFETITKDEAWRQTIVTGNFKRLSNGYTYYEFSNPDADTVLVLVHGFSVPSYIWDSTFRAATQRGYATLRYDNFGRGYSDNPDVVYDVTLFSGQLKELMDSLQITKHVTLVGLSDGGRTITQFAANYPTRVQNLVYVDAVGFESMNPPGTAVTVTDKDVELFKSGDNYRNMAKGQLTDFYDSVPFRGWDKKYESLMQYRGFVRALISTRVNRTDLAANHQKIRDAKLQVYAIWGEHDTVVVLNAIRDNMMKRQPTLQLTVIPKAGHLPHMEQNQLFNDILFNEIMAKRAKKS
;
A
#
# COMPACT_ATOMS: atom_id res chain seq x y z
N MET A 1 -66.14 31.13 47.13
CA MET A 1 -64.74 30.73 47.02
C MET A 1 -64.53 30.16 45.62
N LYS A 2 -64.04 31.00 44.69
CA LYS A 2 -63.81 30.60 43.27
C LYS A 2 -62.37 30.19 43.12
N ILE A 3 -62.16 28.93 42.67
CA ILE A 3 -60.86 28.37 42.35
C ILE A 3 -60.54 28.75 40.91
N ILE A 4 -59.47 29.55 40.72
CA ILE A 4 -58.98 29.92 39.38
C ILE A 4 -57.94 28.85 38.99
N ASN A 5 -58.28 28.06 37.94
CA ASN A 5 -57.35 27.15 37.30
C ASN A 5 -56.46 27.95 36.34
N VAL A 6 -55.14 28.01 36.65
CA VAL A 6 -54.14 28.57 35.76
C VAL A 6 -53.55 27.41 34.96
N SER A 7 -53.94 27.30 33.69
CA SER A 7 -53.32 26.36 32.75
C SER A 7 -51.98 26.88 32.29
N LEU A 8 -50.90 26.17 32.68
CA LEU A 8 -49.53 26.43 32.24
C LEU A 8 -49.38 25.85 30.82
N VAL A 9 -49.32 26.69 29.81
CA VAL A 9 -48.95 26.32 28.44
C VAL A 9 -47.44 26.23 28.37
N LEU A 10 -46.87 25.01 28.36
CA LEU A 10 -45.49 24.76 28.05
C LEU A 10 -45.27 24.94 26.56
N LEU A 11 -44.61 26.05 26.19
CA LEU A 11 -44.11 26.28 24.83
C LEU A 11 -42.85 25.42 24.64
N TRP A 12 -42.98 24.35 23.88
CA TRP A 12 -41.82 23.59 23.36
C TRP A 12 -41.14 24.42 22.29
N VAL A 13 -40.02 25.07 22.62
CA VAL A 13 -39.12 25.66 21.64
C VAL A 13 -38.26 24.51 21.06
N THR A 14 -38.66 23.99 19.90
CA THR A 14 -37.79 23.12 19.10
C THR A 14 -36.66 23.95 18.53
N ILE A 15 -35.48 23.86 19.14
CA ILE A 15 -34.25 24.37 18.57
C ILE A 15 -33.94 23.46 17.37
N ILE A 16 -34.36 23.87 16.18
CA ILE A 16 -33.86 23.30 14.93
C ILE A 16 -32.41 23.79 14.84
N SER A 17 -31.49 22.95 15.29
CA SER A 17 -30.08 23.13 14.98
C SER A 17 -29.91 23.00 13.48
N CYS A 18 -29.88 24.13 12.80
CA CYS A 18 -29.48 24.22 11.39
C CYS A 18 -27.97 23.90 11.35
N GLN A 19 -27.60 22.62 11.30
CA GLN A 19 -26.26 22.23 10.92
C GLN A 19 -26.11 22.66 9.45
N THR A 20 -25.43 23.77 9.22
CA THR A 20 -24.93 24.10 7.89
C THR A 20 -24.16 22.88 7.38
N PRO A 21 -24.48 22.33 6.18
CA PRO A 21 -23.69 21.26 5.62
C PRO A 21 -22.25 21.76 5.54
N LYS A 22 -21.35 21.14 6.29
CA LYS A 22 -19.90 21.35 6.08
C LYS A 22 -19.67 21.00 4.62
N ASN A 23 -19.27 21.98 3.80
CA ASN A 23 -18.92 21.76 2.39
C ASN A 23 -17.97 20.57 2.35
N SER A 24 -18.45 19.42 1.90
CA SER A 24 -17.59 18.28 1.62
C SER A 24 -16.79 18.66 0.40
N THR A 25 -15.50 18.92 0.59
CA THR A 25 -14.60 19.13 -0.55
C THR A 25 -14.42 17.76 -1.19
N ASP A 26 -15.19 17.46 -2.23
CA ASP A 26 -14.97 16.24 -3.01
C ASP A 26 -13.79 16.48 -3.95
N PHE A 27 -12.67 15.84 -3.65
CA PHE A 27 -11.47 15.92 -4.49
C PHE A 27 -11.58 15.03 -5.74
N GLU A 28 -12.44 14.01 -5.75
CA GLU A 28 -12.51 13.01 -6.83
C GLU A 28 -13.20 13.57 -8.09
N THR A 29 -12.44 14.22 -8.95
CA THR A 29 -12.92 14.89 -10.16
C THR A 29 -12.47 14.21 -11.47
N ILE A 30 -11.41 13.39 -11.44
CA ILE A 30 -10.76 12.82 -12.61
C ILE A 30 -11.19 11.37 -12.82
N THR A 31 -11.70 11.06 -14.02
CA THR A 31 -11.94 9.68 -14.49
C THR A 31 -10.75 9.21 -15.31
N LYS A 32 -10.23 8.01 -15.01
CA LYS A 32 -9.11 7.39 -15.72
C LYS A 32 -9.62 6.65 -16.98
N ASP A 33 -10.13 7.41 -17.95
CA ASP A 33 -10.56 6.90 -19.25
C ASP A 33 -9.38 6.78 -20.23
N GLU A 34 -9.66 6.39 -21.47
CA GLU A 34 -8.63 6.24 -22.51
C GLU A 34 -7.96 7.56 -22.85
N ALA A 35 -8.72 8.65 -22.96
CA ALA A 35 -8.18 9.97 -23.27
C ALA A 35 -7.22 10.44 -22.16
N TRP A 36 -7.62 10.22 -20.90
CA TRP A 36 -6.75 10.52 -19.77
C TRP A 36 -5.47 9.66 -19.77
N ARG A 37 -5.56 8.34 -20.03
CA ARG A 37 -4.36 7.48 -20.09
C ARG A 37 -3.35 7.93 -21.13
N GLN A 38 -3.82 8.47 -22.27
CA GLN A 38 -2.95 9.02 -23.31
C GLN A 38 -2.18 10.27 -22.87
N THR A 39 -2.59 10.94 -21.80
CA THR A 39 -1.83 12.07 -21.23
C THR A 39 -0.65 11.63 -20.36
N ILE A 40 -0.59 10.37 -19.98
CA ILE A 40 0.49 9.83 -19.14
C ILE A 40 1.66 9.43 -20.04
N VAL A 41 2.73 10.19 -19.92
CA VAL A 41 3.93 10.05 -20.78
C VAL A 41 5.04 9.18 -20.19
N THR A 42 4.82 8.64 -18.98
CA THR A 42 5.76 7.76 -18.30
C THR A 42 5.17 6.35 -18.18
N GLY A 43 6.04 5.33 -18.13
CA GLY A 43 5.62 3.95 -17.94
C GLY A 43 4.71 3.42 -19.05
N ASN A 44 3.95 2.40 -18.72
CA ASN A 44 3.08 1.68 -19.64
C ASN A 44 1.79 1.25 -18.95
N PHE A 45 0.76 0.95 -19.74
CA PHE A 45 -0.48 0.35 -19.26
C PHE A 45 -0.64 -1.06 -19.80
N LYS A 46 -1.05 -1.98 -18.93
CA LYS A 46 -1.42 -3.35 -19.31
C LYS A 46 -2.86 -3.63 -18.91
N ARG A 47 -3.68 -4.07 -19.87
CA ARG A 47 -5.03 -4.53 -19.56
C ARG A 47 -4.94 -5.89 -18.87
N LEU A 48 -5.48 -5.97 -17.65
CA LEU A 48 -5.62 -7.18 -16.84
C LEU A 48 -7.12 -7.47 -16.63
N SER A 49 -7.44 -8.54 -15.90
CA SER A 49 -8.83 -9.00 -15.69
C SER A 49 -9.73 -7.92 -15.08
N ASN A 50 -9.21 -7.13 -14.12
CA ASN A 50 -10.01 -6.12 -13.40
C ASN A 50 -9.78 -4.68 -13.88
N GLY A 51 -8.98 -4.44 -14.91
CA GLY A 51 -8.73 -3.10 -15.42
C GLY A 51 -7.32 -2.90 -15.98
N TYR A 52 -6.99 -1.66 -16.31
CA TYR A 52 -5.64 -1.31 -16.71
C TYR A 52 -4.74 -1.13 -15.49
N THR A 53 -3.56 -1.75 -15.55
CA THR A 53 -2.48 -1.58 -14.57
C THR A 53 -1.37 -0.75 -15.16
N TYR A 54 -1.02 0.35 -14.48
CA TYR A 54 0.17 1.13 -14.78
C TYR A 54 1.41 0.45 -14.23
N TYR A 55 2.48 0.40 -15.02
CA TYR A 55 3.76 -0.17 -14.61
C TYR A 55 4.95 0.47 -15.32
N GLU A 56 6.11 0.31 -14.71
CA GLU A 56 7.41 0.57 -15.33
C GLU A 56 8.28 -0.67 -15.17
N PHE A 57 8.89 -1.10 -16.27
CA PHE A 57 9.75 -2.27 -16.30
C PHE A 57 11.03 -1.95 -17.06
N SER A 58 12.16 -1.98 -16.35
CA SER A 58 13.49 -1.70 -16.89
C SER A 58 14.31 -2.98 -17.04
N ASN A 59 15.25 -2.99 -18.01
CA ASN A 59 16.18 -4.09 -18.27
C ASN A 59 15.50 -5.48 -18.34
N PRO A 60 14.45 -5.69 -19.15
CA PRO A 60 13.60 -6.89 -19.10
C PRO A 60 14.38 -8.20 -19.36
N ASP A 61 15.50 -8.14 -20.07
CA ASP A 61 16.32 -9.30 -20.43
C ASP A 61 17.28 -9.74 -19.32
N ALA A 62 17.48 -8.93 -18.28
CA ALA A 62 18.40 -9.24 -17.19
C ALA A 62 17.97 -10.48 -16.40
N ASP A 63 18.96 -11.25 -15.92
CA ASP A 63 18.71 -12.52 -15.20
C ASP A 63 18.15 -12.36 -13.80
N THR A 64 18.45 -11.26 -13.14
CA THR A 64 17.98 -10.99 -11.80
C THR A 64 16.82 -10.03 -11.84
N VAL A 65 15.66 -10.47 -11.34
CA VAL A 65 14.43 -9.71 -11.37
C VAL A 65 14.06 -9.21 -9.98
N LEU A 66 13.82 -7.91 -9.89
CA LEU A 66 13.33 -7.21 -8.71
C LEU A 66 11.92 -6.68 -8.96
N VAL A 67 11.01 -6.93 -8.04
CA VAL A 67 9.64 -6.39 -8.09
C VAL A 67 9.38 -5.56 -6.85
N LEU A 68 9.02 -4.29 -7.05
CA LEU A 68 8.78 -3.31 -6.00
C LEU A 68 7.28 -3.08 -5.84
N VAL A 69 6.74 -3.48 -4.68
CA VAL A 69 5.31 -3.39 -4.36
C VAL A 69 5.09 -2.31 -3.32
N HIS A 70 4.34 -1.28 -3.69
CA HIS A 70 4.08 -0.12 -2.83
C HIS A 70 3.05 -0.42 -1.72
N GLY A 71 2.91 0.53 -0.78
CA GLY A 71 2.05 0.43 0.39
C GLY A 71 0.57 0.75 0.14
N PHE A 72 -0.10 1.22 1.21
CA PHE A 72 -1.56 1.37 1.27
C PHE A 72 -2.13 2.39 0.29
N SER A 73 -1.53 3.58 0.18
CA SER A 73 -2.15 4.71 -0.56
C SER A 73 -1.23 5.40 -1.55
N VAL A 74 0.09 5.43 -1.30
CA VAL A 74 1.07 6.04 -2.20
C VAL A 74 1.50 5.03 -3.25
N PRO A 75 1.38 5.34 -4.57
CA PRO A 75 1.66 4.40 -5.64
C PRO A 75 3.15 4.21 -5.91
N SER A 76 3.48 3.52 -6.99
CA SER A 76 4.82 3.02 -7.32
C SER A 76 5.93 4.07 -7.38
N TYR A 77 5.62 5.35 -7.57
CA TYR A 77 6.64 6.40 -7.54
C TYR A 77 7.35 6.55 -6.18
N ILE A 78 6.78 5.98 -5.11
CA ILE A 78 7.45 5.93 -3.81
C ILE A 78 8.79 5.20 -3.88
N TRP A 79 8.96 4.34 -4.88
CA TRP A 79 10.17 3.56 -5.16
C TRP A 79 11.16 4.23 -6.13
N ASP A 80 10.96 5.51 -6.53
CA ASP A 80 11.76 6.19 -7.56
C ASP A 80 13.28 6.02 -7.37
N SER A 81 13.77 6.20 -6.15
CA SER A 81 15.20 6.09 -5.84
C SER A 81 15.71 4.66 -6.01
N THR A 82 15.01 3.69 -5.44
CA THR A 82 15.38 2.26 -5.51
C THR A 82 15.25 1.72 -6.94
N PHE A 83 14.19 2.12 -7.66
CA PHE A 83 13.99 1.73 -9.06
C PHE A 83 15.15 2.20 -9.94
N ARG A 84 15.53 3.49 -9.85
CA ARG A 84 16.69 4.03 -10.59
C ARG A 84 17.99 3.32 -10.21
N ALA A 85 18.23 3.11 -8.93
CA ALA A 85 19.45 2.43 -8.47
C ALA A 85 19.53 0.97 -8.94
N ALA A 86 18.39 0.25 -8.99
CA ALA A 86 18.32 -1.11 -9.53
C ALA A 86 18.55 -1.13 -11.04
N THR A 87 17.93 -0.21 -11.77
CA THR A 87 18.10 -0.05 -13.23
C THR A 87 19.55 0.21 -13.61
N GLN A 88 20.22 1.11 -12.89
CA GLN A 88 21.65 1.43 -13.11
C GLN A 88 22.58 0.26 -12.81
N ARG A 89 22.18 -0.65 -11.90
CA ARG A 89 22.90 -1.89 -11.61
C ARG A 89 22.61 -3.03 -12.61
N GLY A 90 21.77 -2.78 -13.59
CA GLY A 90 21.41 -3.75 -14.62
C GLY A 90 20.39 -4.80 -14.19
N TYR A 91 19.67 -4.62 -13.09
CA TYR A 91 18.60 -5.53 -12.70
C TYR A 91 17.33 -5.32 -13.55
N ALA A 92 16.66 -6.41 -13.94
CA ALA A 92 15.29 -6.34 -14.43
C ALA A 92 14.40 -5.87 -13.27
N THR A 93 13.85 -4.67 -13.37
CA THR A 93 13.13 -4.08 -12.26
C THR A 93 11.73 -3.68 -12.66
N LEU A 94 10.73 -4.28 -12.01
CA LEU A 94 9.32 -3.98 -12.18
C LEU A 94 8.82 -3.19 -10.96
N ARG A 95 8.13 -2.07 -11.24
CA ARG A 95 7.25 -1.40 -10.28
C ARG A 95 5.90 -1.15 -10.94
N TYR A 96 4.82 -1.13 -10.17
CA TYR A 96 3.47 -0.95 -10.70
C TYR A 96 2.57 -0.31 -9.66
N ASP A 97 1.47 0.27 -10.11
CA ASP A 97 0.44 0.79 -9.22
C ASP A 97 -0.61 -0.29 -8.97
N ASN A 98 -0.90 -0.57 -7.71
CA ASN A 98 -2.01 -1.45 -7.34
C ASN A 98 -3.34 -0.87 -7.84
N PHE A 99 -4.32 -1.71 -8.16
CA PHE A 99 -5.68 -1.24 -8.44
C PHE A 99 -6.16 -0.29 -7.32
N GLY A 100 -6.87 0.77 -7.71
CA GLY A 100 -7.32 1.79 -6.78
C GLY A 100 -6.25 2.83 -6.38
N ARG A 101 -5.04 2.76 -6.92
CA ARG A 101 -3.92 3.66 -6.62
C ARG A 101 -3.28 4.20 -7.90
N GLY A 102 -2.68 5.36 -7.78
CA GLY A 102 -1.89 5.98 -8.83
C GLY A 102 -2.61 6.00 -10.19
N TYR A 103 -1.93 5.54 -11.20
CA TYR A 103 -2.44 5.51 -12.57
C TYR A 103 -3.18 4.22 -12.94
N SER A 104 -3.14 3.17 -12.11
CA SER A 104 -3.96 1.97 -12.32
C SER A 104 -5.45 2.27 -12.14
N ASP A 105 -6.31 1.51 -12.80
CA ASP A 105 -7.76 1.67 -12.70
C ASP A 105 -8.27 1.50 -11.26
N ASN A 106 -9.45 2.08 -11.01
CA ASN A 106 -10.19 1.94 -9.75
C ASN A 106 -11.46 1.09 -10.01
N PRO A 107 -11.35 -0.24 -10.23
CA PRO A 107 -12.50 -1.10 -10.50
C PRO A 107 -13.45 -1.15 -9.30
N ASP A 108 -14.75 -1.35 -9.57
CA ASP A 108 -15.76 -1.55 -8.52
C ASP A 108 -15.77 -3.02 -8.07
N VAL A 109 -14.80 -3.36 -7.25
CA VAL A 109 -14.59 -4.71 -6.69
C VAL A 109 -14.17 -4.61 -5.22
N VAL A 110 -14.15 -5.74 -4.53
CA VAL A 110 -13.55 -5.84 -3.19
C VAL A 110 -12.04 -5.73 -3.31
N TYR A 111 -11.46 -4.78 -2.58
CA TYR A 111 -10.01 -4.60 -2.52
C TYR A 111 -9.42 -5.37 -1.33
N ASP A 112 -9.04 -6.59 -1.58
CA ASP A 112 -8.39 -7.48 -0.61
C ASP A 112 -7.00 -7.93 -1.08
N VAL A 113 -6.35 -8.73 -0.27
CA VAL A 113 -5.02 -9.25 -0.59
C VAL A 113 -5.04 -10.20 -1.81
N THR A 114 -6.19 -10.82 -2.10
CA THR A 114 -6.36 -11.72 -3.25
C THR A 114 -6.37 -10.93 -4.55
N LEU A 115 -7.09 -9.79 -4.57
CA LEU A 115 -7.09 -8.87 -5.72
C LEU A 115 -5.66 -8.40 -6.03
N PHE A 116 -4.91 -7.92 -5.03
CA PHE A 116 -3.58 -7.36 -5.26
C PHE A 116 -2.54 -8.42 -5.65
N SER A 117 -2.57 -9.60 -5.02
CA SER A 117 -1.67 -10.69 -5.42
C SER A 117 -2.01 -11.27 -6.79
N GLY A 118 -3.30 -11.30 -7.14
CA GLY A 118 -3.79 -11.67 -8.48
C GLY A 118 -3.33 -10.67 -9.54
N GLN A 119 -3.45 -9.35 -9.27
CA GLN A 119 -2.94 -8.30 -10.15
C GLN A 119 -1.44 -8.47 -10.43
N LEU A 120 -0.63 -8.69 -9.38
CA LEU A 120 0.80 -8.92 -9.52
C LEU A 120 1.08 -10.16 -10.39
N LYS A 121 0.36 -11.26 -10.16
CA LYS A 121 0.52 -12.49 -10.95
C LYS A 121 0.20 -12.25 -12.43
N GLU A 122 -0.96 -11.68 -12.72
CA GLU A 122 -1.40 -11.40 -14.10
C GLU A 122 -0.42 -10.46 -14.81
N LEU A 123 0.06 -9.42 -14.10
CA LEU A 123 1.04 -8.48 -14.66
C LEU A 123 2.35 -9.19 -14.99
N MET A 124 2.91 -9.95 -14.06
CA MET A 124 4.15 -10.71 -14.30
C MET A 124 4.00 -11.70 -15.46
N ASP A 125 2.88 -12.41 -15.54
CA ASP A 125 2.63 -13.37 -16.63
C ASP A 125 2.50 -12.65 -17.98
N SER A 126 1.80 -11.52 -18.01
CA SER A 126 1.61 -10.72 -19.22
C SER A 126 2.88 -10.05 -19.72
N LEU A 127 3.86 -9.85 -18.86
CA LEU A 127 5.20 -9.35 -19.15
C LEU A 127 6.22 -10.49 -19.36
N GLN A 128 5.76 -11.73 -19.35
CA GLN A 128 6.59 -12.93 -19.53
C GLN A 128 7.73 -13.04 -18.51
N ILE A 129 7.52 -12.54 -17.30
CA ILE A 129 8.48 -12.67 -16.19
C ILE A 129 8.36 -14.08 -15.63
N THR A 130 9.12 -15.03 -16.16
CA THR A 130 9.11 -16.45 -15.74
C THR A 130 10.21 -16.78 -14.74
N LYS A 131 11.21 -15.92 -14.60
CA LYS A 131 12.33 -16.07 -13.66
C LYS A 131 11.85 -15.94 -12.20
N HIS A 132 12.61 -16.54 -11.28
CA HIS A 132 12.40 -16.29 -9.85
C HIS A 132 12.69 -14.83 -9.50
N VAL A 133 11.81 -14.20 -8.74
CA VAL A 133 11.93 -12.76 -8.44
C VAL A 133 12.25 -12.50 -6.98
N THR A 134 12.96 -11.43 -6.70
CA THR A 134 13.00 -10.82 -5.37
C THR A 134 11.82 -9.86 -5.26
N LEU A 135 10.91 -10.14 -4.33
CA LEU A 135 9.75 -9.29 -4.03
C LEU A 135 10.09 -8.36 -2.87
N VAL A 136 9.96 -7.05 -3.06
CA VAL A 136 10.11 -6.03 -2.02
C VAL A 136 8.76 -5.38 -1.78
N GLY A 137 8.22 -5.49 -0.58
CA GLY A 137 6.90 -4.96 -0.22
C GLY A 137 6.96 -3.96 0.92
N LEU A 138 6.59 -2.70 0.64
CA LEU A 138 6.48 -1.64 1.63
C LEU A 138 5.11 -1.68 2.31
N SER A 139 5.07 -1.58 3.64
CA SER A 139 3.82 -1.41 4.38
C SER A 139 2.76 -2.45 3.96
N ASP A 140 1.60 -2.04 3.43
CA ASP A 140 0.55 -2.94 2.92
C ASP A 140 1.00 -3.80 1.72
N GLY A 141 2.05 -3.38 1.00
CA GLY A 141 2.72 -4.22 -0.02
C GLY A 141 3.29 -5.52 0.56
N GLY A 142 3.65 -5.52 1.85
CA GLY A 142 4.04 -6.72 2.58
C GLY A 142 2.96 -7.81 2.58
N ARG A 143 1.68 -7.43 2.69
CA ARG A 143 0.54 -8.36 2.59
C ARG A 143 0.44 -8.97 1.20
N THR A 144 0.59 -8.13 0.17
CA THR A 144 0.55 -8.56 -1.24
C THR A 144 1.63 -9.59 -1.55
N ILE A 145 2.90 -9.31 -1.16
CA ILE A 145 4.01 -10.24 -1.40
C ILE A 145 3.88 -11.52 -0.58
N THR A 146 3.31 -11.45 0.64
CA THR A 146 3.02 -12.62 1.48
C THR A 146 2.02 -13.54 0.79
N GLN A 147 0.89 -13.01 0.31
CA GLN A 147 -0.12 -13.80 -0.40
C GLN A 147 0.43 -14.38 -1.70
N PHE A 148 1.18 -13.58 -2.47
CA PHE A 148 1.80 -14.03 -3.71
C PHE A 148 2.76 -15.20 -3.46
N ALA A 149 3.67 -15.06 -2.49
CA ALA A 149 4.66 -16.07 -2.18
C ALA A 149 4.04 -17.37 -1.63
N ALA A 150 2.98 -17.26 -0.85
CA ALA A 150 2.23 -18.40 -0.35
C ALA A 150 1.51 -19.20 -1.45
N ASN A 151 1.08 -18.51 -2.52
CA ASN A 151 0.39 -19.13 -3.65
C ASN A 151 1.37 -19.62 -4.75
N TYR A 152 2.49 -18.91 -4.93
CA TYR A 152 3.45 -19.15 -6.01
C TYR A 152 4.90 -19.20 -5.50
N PRO A 153 5.22 -20.10 -4.54
CA PRO A 153 6.55 -20.11 -3.90
C PRO A 153 7.68 -20.38 -4.88
N THR A 154 7.42 -21.13 -5.93
CA THR A 154 8.41 -21.44 -6.99
C THR A 154 8.70 -20.24 -7.91
N ARG A 155 7.98 -19.14 -7.77
CA ARG A 155 8.22 -17.88 -8.50
C ARG A 155 9.08 -16.91 -7.70
N VAL A 156 9.36 -17.21 -6.42
CA VAL A 156 9.99 -16.28 -5.48
C VAL A 156 11.41 -16.73 -5.12
N GLN A 157 12.37 -15.82 -5.26
CA GLN A 157 13.74 -16.00 -4.80
C GLN A 157 13.91 -15.53 -3.36
N ASN A 158 13.54 -14.28 -3.10
CA ASN A 158 13.61 -13.65 -1.80
C ASN A 158 12.33 -12.83 -1.52
N LEU A 159 11.95 -12.75 -0.24
CA LEU A 159 10.96 -11.81 0.27
C LEU A 159 11.66 -10.74 1.11
N VAL A 160 11.42 -9.48 0.80
CA VAL A 160 11.95 -8.33 1.55
C VAL A 160 10.79 -7.48 2.02
N TYR A 161 10.55 -7.48 3.30
CA TYR A 161 9.53 -6.67 3.96
C TYR A 161 10.14 -5.33 4.37
N VAL A 162 9.50 -4.23 3.98
CA VAL A 162 9.97 -2.88 4.33
C VAL A 162 8.86 -2.19 5.13
N ASP A 163 9.11 -1.95 6.41
CA ASP A 163 8.13 -1.35 7.34
C ASP A 163 6.72 -1.95 7.15
N ALA A 164 6.64 -3.28 7.04
CA ALA A 164 5.53 -3.97 6.43
C ALA A 164 4.46 -4.39 7.44
N VAL A 165 3.19 -4.31 7.03
CA VAL A 165 2.08 -4.98 7.71
C VAL A 165 1.89 -6.40 7.18
N GLY A 166 1.13 -7.24 7.91
CA GLY A 166 0.85 -8.63 7.55
C GLY A 166 1.39 -9.62 8.56
N PHE A 167 2.10 -9.13 9.59
CA PHE A 167 2.57 -9.94 10.71
C PHE A 167 1.67 -9.84 11.95
N GLU A 168 0.78 -8.86 12.00
CA GLU A 168 -0.20 -8.69 13.06
C GLU A 168 -1.22 -9.83 13.09
N SER A 169 -1.68 -10.18 14.30
CA SER A 169 -2.81 -11.11 14.47
C SER A 169 -4.10 -10.37 14.17
N MET A 170 -4.89 -10.89 13.27
CA MET A 170 -6.17 -10.34 12.84
C MET A 170 -7.25 -11.41 12.84
N ASN A 171 -8.48 -11.02 12.59
CA ASN A 171 -9.54 -11.96 12.34
C ASN A 171 -9.23 -12.83 11.10
N PRO A 172 -9.57 -14.13 11.13
CA PRO A 172 -9.42 -14.96 9.95
C PRO A 172 -10.27 -14.44 8.79
N PRO A 173 -10.00 -14.89 7.55
CA PRO A 173 -10.83 -14.55 6.42
C PRO A 173 -12.31 -14.85 6.69
N GLY A 174 -13.16 -13.88 6.45
CA GLY A 174 -14.61 -13.96 6.58
C GLY A 174 -15.32 -13.51 5.31
N THR A 175 -16.61 -13.21 5.40
CA THR A 175 -17.35 -12.61 4.29
C THR A 175 -16.78 -11.24 3.96
N ALA A 176 -16.48 -11.01 2.68
CA ALA A 176 -15.97 -9.74 2.22
C ALA A 176 -16.97 -8.60 2.46
N VAL A 177 -16.46 -7.46 2.90
CA VAL A 177 -17.26 -6.26 3.17
C VAL A 177 -17.31 -5.42 1.90
N THR A 178 -18.51 -5.20 1.39
CA THR A 178 -18.77 -4.27 0.27
C THR A 178 -18.89 -2.85 0.81
N VAL A 179 -18.11 -1.92 0.26
CA VAL A 179 -18.18 -0.50 0.61
C VAL A 179 -19.30 0.17 -0.17
N THR A 180 -20.22 0.83 0.54
CA THR A 180 -21.34 1.55 -0.05
C THR A 180 -20.99 3.01 -0.35
N ASP A 181 -21.80 3.70 -1.16
CA ASP A 181 -21.65 5.15 -1.38
C ASP A 181 -21.77 5.93 -0.07
N LYS A 182 -22.64 5.48 0.83
CA LYS A 182 -22.80 6.08 2.16
C LYS A 182 -21.52 6.02 2.99
N ASP A 183 -20.78 4.91 2.91
CA ASP A 183 -19.48 4.77 3.61
C ASP A 183 -18.45 5.74 3.04
N VAL A 184 -18.45 5.92 1.71
CA VAL A 184 -17.57 6.87 1.01
C VAL A 184 -17.90 8.30 1.40
N GLU A 185 -19.18 8.68 1.39
CA GLU A 185 -19.63 10.02 1.80
C GLU A 185 -19.28 10.31 3.25
N LEU A 186 -19.52 9.35 4.15
CA LEU A 186 -19.18 9.47 5.55
C LEU A 186 -17.68 9.69 5.74
N PHE A 187 -16.84 8.94 5.03
CA PHE A 187 -15.40 9.10 5.09
C PHE A 187 -14.96 10.48 4.58
N LYS A 188 -15.50 10.92 3.43
CA LYS A 188 -15.19 12.22 2.83
C LYS A 188 -15.64 13.41 3.68
N SER A 189 -16.68 13.25 4.52
CA SER A 189 -17.13 14.29 5.44
C SER A 189 -16.20 14.51 6.63
N GLY A 190 -15.30 13.58 6.91
CA GLY A 190 -14.41 13.59 8.09
C GLY A 190 -13.16 14.45 7.94
N ASP A 191 -12.62 14.91 9.07
CA ASP A 191 -11.36 15.69 9.10
C ASP A 191 -10.16 14.86 8.61
N ASN A 192 -10.19 13.53 8.80
CA ASN A 192 -9.14 12.64 8.33
C ASN A 192 -8.99 12.69 6.82
N TYR A 193 -10.08 12.79 6.06
CA TYR A 193 -10.02 12.92 4.61
C TYR A 193 -9.42 14.27 4.20
N ARG A 194 -9.88 15.36 4.81
CA ARG A 194 -9.37 16.71 4.53
C ARG A 194 -7.89 16.86 4.84
N ASN A 195 -7.39 16.16 5.85
CA ASN A 195 -5.99 16.22 6.28
C ASN A 195 -5.13 15.06 5.77
N MET A 196 -5.68 14.18 4.94
CA MET A 196 -5.01 12.94 4.51
C MET A 196 -3.65 13.22 3.84
N ALA A 197 -3.60 14.22 2.98
CA ALA A 197 -2.35 14.59 2.30
C ALA A 197 -1.29 15.11 3.26
N LYS A 198 -1.67 15.99 4.20
CA LYS A 198 -0.74 16.47 5.25
C LYS A 198 -0.27 15.35 6.16
N GLY A 199 -1.15 14.38 6.42
CA GLY A 199 -0.83 13.20 7.23
C GLY A 199 0.31 12.38 6.64
N GLN A 200 0.53 12.41 5.32
CA GLN A 200 1.65 11.69 4.70
C GLN A 200 3.03 12.22 5.11
N LEU A 201 3.12 13.45 5.62
CA LEU A 201 4.38 13.99 6.13
C LEU A 201 4.80 13.36 7.47
N THR A 202 3.87 12.76 8.21
CA THR A 202 4.17 12.06 9.47
C THR A 202 4.79 10.68 9.27
N ASP A 203 4.82 10.18 8.03
CA ASP A 203 5.48 8.92 7.69
C ASP A 203 7.01 9.05 7.72
N PHE A 204 7.53 10.28 7.64
CA PHE A 204 8.97 10.58 7.69
C PHE A 204 9.44 10.85 9.12
N TYR A 205 10.66 10.41 9.44
CA TYR A 205 11.39 10.84 10.63
C TYR A 205 11.78 12.33 10.52
N ASP A 206 12.29 12.73 9.34
CA ASP A 206 12.53 14.13 8.98
C ASP A 206 11.81 14.46 7.67
N SER A 207 10.70 15.17 7.75
CA SER A 207 9.91 15.57 6.57
C SER A 207 10.48 16.76 5.80
N VAL A 208 11.47 17.48 6.34
CA VAL A 208 12.01 18.70 5.73
C VAL A 208 12.56 18.48 4.31
N PRO A 209 13.31 17.42 4.01
CA PRO A 209 13.78 17.12 2.64
C PRO A 209 12.65 16.77 1.66
N PHE A 210 11.46 16.42 2.18
CA PHE A 210 10.31 15.95 1.40
C PHE A 210 9.19 16.99 1.29
N ARG A 211 9.51 18.27 1.37
CA ARG A 211 8.55 19.36 1.16
C ARG A 211 7.85 19.21 -0.20
N GLY A 212 6.51 19.33 -0.18
CA GLY A 212 5.68 19.12 -1.37
C GLY A 212 5.20 17.67 -1.56
N TRP A 213 5.61 16.75 -0.70
CA TRP A 213 5.11 15.38 -0.70
C TRP A 213 3.59 15.31 -0.49
N ASP A 214 3.07 16.14 0.41
CA ASP A 214 1.65 16.34 0.64
C ASP A 214 0.91 16.82 -0.63
N LYS A 215 1.49 17.75 -1.38
CA LYS A 215 0.91 18.23 -2.66
C LYS A 215 0.91 17.16 -3.73
N LYS A 216 1.98 16.37 -3.82
CA LYS A 216 2.03 15.21 -4.71
C LYS A 216 0.96 14.19 -4.34
N TYR A 217 0.70 13.98 -3.06
CA TYR A 217 -0.37 13.10 -2.60
C TYR A 217 -1.77 13.65 -2.90
N GLU A 218 -2.01 14.97 -2.76
CA GLU A 218 -3.29 15.60 -3.10
C GLU A 218 -3.74 15.27 -4.53
N SER A 219 -2.79 15.16 -5.49
CA SER A 219 -3.12 14.79 -6.87
C SER A 219 -3.73 13.40 -7.01
N LEU A 220 -3.40 12.47 -6.12
CA LEU A 220 -3.96 11.12 -6.10
C LEU A 220 -5.42 11.09 -5.64
N MET A 221 -5.77 12.02 -4.73
CA MET A 221 -7.12 12.13 -4.20
C MET A 221 -8.15 12.59 -5.24
N GLN A 222 -7.67 13.07 -6.42
CA GLN A 222 -8.53 13.52 -7.51
C GLN A 222 -9.13 12.38 -8.34
N TYR A 223 -8.61 11.16 -8.23
CA TYR A 223 -9.08 10.04 -9.04
C TYR A 223 -10.36 9.42 -8.47
N ARG A 224 -11.43 9.38 -9.27
CA ARG A 224 -12.71 8.77 -8.89
C ARG A 224 -12.53 7.32 -8.46
N GLY A 225 -13.11 6.98 -7.32
CA GLY A 225 -13.02 5.65 -6.70
C GLY A 225 -11.80 5.46 -5.80
N PHE A 226 -10.92 6.46 -5.64
CA PHE A 226 -9.76 6.39 -4.74
C PHE A 226 -10.18 6.12 -3.29
N VAL A 227 -11.12 6.89 -2.75
CA VAL A 227 -11.59 6.72 -1.36
C VAL A 227 -12.26 5.36 -1.16
N ARG A 228 -13.12 4.92 -2.10
CA ARG A 228 -13.75 3.60 -2.05
C ARG A 228 -12.69 2.49 -1.96
N ALA A 229 -11.66 2.56 -2.81
CA ALA A 229 -10.58 1.59 -2.83
C ALA A 229 -9.79 1.57 -1.49
N LEU A 230 -9.53 2.72 -0.88
CA LEU A 230 -8.86 2.80 0.42
C LEU A 230 -9.71 2.17 1.54
N ILE A 231 -10.99 2.53 1.63
CA ILE A 231 -11.91 1.96 2.64
C ILE A 231 -11.98 0.45 2.46
N SER A 232 -12.24 -0.02 1.23
CA SER A 232 -12.36 -1.44 0.94
C SER A 232 -11.10 -2.22 1.29
N THR A 233 -9.92 -1.70 0.95
CA THR A 233 -8.64 -2.32 1.37
C THR A 233 -8.54 -2.45 2.88
N ARG A 234 -8.95 -1.42 3.63
CA ARG A 234 -8.81 -1.39 5.10
C ARG A 234 -9.74 -2.38 5.80
N VAL A 235 -11.01 -2.43 5.36
CA VAL A 235 -12.04 -3.27 6.02
C VAL A 235 -11.94 -4.74 5.62
N ASN A 236 -11.25 -5.06 4.50
CA ASN A 236 -11.07 -6.43 4.02
C ASN A 236 -9.68 -7.02 4.35
N ARG A 237 -8.96 -6.41 5.29
CA ARG A 237 -7.74 -7.01 5.82
C ARG A 237 -8.06 -8.22 6.67
N THR A 238 -7.32 -9.33 6.45
CA THR A 238 -7.48 -10.59 7.17
C THR A 238 -6.15 -11.11 7.69
N ASP A 239 -6.16 -12.06 8.60
CA ASP A 239 -4.94 -12.71 9.10
C ASP A 239 -4.20 -13.47 7.99
N LEU A 240 -2.87 -13.42 8.00
CA LEU A 240 -2.00 -14.10 7.04
C LEU A 240 -1.13 -15.20 7.68
N ALA A 241 -1.50 -15.70 8.88
CA ALA A 241 -0.71 -16.75 9.55
C ALA A 241 -0.54 -18.01 8.70
N ALA A 242 -1.61 -18.44 8.00
CA ALA A 242 -1.56 -19.60 7.11
C ALA A 242 -0.62 -19.36 5.91
N ASN A 243 -0.58 -18.13 5.39
CA ASN A 243 0.32 -17.76 4.30
C ASN A 243 1.79 -17.79 4.76
N HIS A 244 2.07 -17.25 5.93
CA HIS A 244 3.40 -17.33 6.53
C HIS A 244 3.83 -18.78 6.79
N GLN A 245 2.90 -19.68 7.16
CA GLN A 245 3.20 -21.11 7.27
C GLN A 245 3.67 -21.70 5.93
N LYS A 246 2.93 -21.44 4.83
CA LYS A 246 3.30 -21.90 3.49
C LYS A 246 4.67 -21.38 3.04
N ILE A 247 5.01 -20.12 3.38
CA ILE A 247 6.32 -19.52 3.10
C ILE A 247 7.43 -20.27 3.82
N ARG A 248 7.22 -20.64 5.11
CA ARG A 248 8.18 -21.47 5.89
C ARG A 248 8.35 -22.85 5.28
N ASP A 249 7.23 -23.51 4.94
CA ASP A 249 7.23 -24.85 4.36
C ASP A 249 7.98 -24.90 3.03
N ALA A 250 7.87 -23.82 2.24
CA ALA A 250 8.62 -23.60 1.01
C ALA A 250 10.09 -23.19 1.24
N LYS A 251 10.51 -22.95 2.49
CA LYS A 251 11.87 -22.54 2.88
C LYS A 251 12.37 -21.28 2.14
N LEU A 252 11.48 -20.35 1.85
CA LEU A 252 11.84 -19.09 1.19
C LEU A 252 12.76 -18.26 2.09
N GLN A 253 13.68 -17.51 1.46
CA GLN A 253 14.54 -16.56 2.16
C GLN A 253 13.73 -15.30 2.46
N VAL A 254 13.71 -14.90 3.75
CA VAL A 254 12.90 -13.79 4.23
C VAL A 254 13.77 -12.76 4.92
N TYR A 255 13.65 -11.51 4.50
CA TYR A 255 14.34 -10.36 5.04
C TYR A 255 13.34 -9.30 5.46
N ALA A 256 13.71 -8.47 6.43
CA ALA A 256 12.98 -7.27 6.78
C ALA A 256 13.94 -6.09 6.94
N ILE A 257 13.57 -4.94 6.42
CA ILE A 257 14.26 -3.66 6.59
C ILE A 257 13.27 -2.70 7.24
N TRP A 258 13.67 -2.06 8.32
CA TRP A 258 12.77 -1.25 9.13
C TRP A 258 13.38 0.08 9.50
N GLY A 259 12.60 1.18 9.43
CA GLY A 259 13.00 2.47 9.99
C GLY A 259 12.98 2.44 11.51
N GLU A 260 14.06 2.91 12.15
CA GLU A 260 14.18 2.95 13.62
C GLU A 260 13.05 3.73 14.29
N HIS A 261 12.55 4.77 13.61
CA HIS A 261 11.54 5.70 14.11
C HIS A 261 10.20 5.54 13.40
N ASP A 262 9.91 4.34 12.84
CA ASP A 262 8.60 4.09 12.23
C ASP A 262 7.48 4.18 13.28
N THR A 263 6.61 5.20 13.12
CA THR A 263 5.43 5.44 13.96
C THR A 263 4.15 4.91 13.36
N VAL A 264 4.18 4.46 12.10
CA VAL A 264 3.03 3.89 11.38
C VAL A 264 2.92 2.39 11.63
N VAL A 265 4.02 1.66 11.47
CA VAL A 265 4.11 0.23 11.79
C VAL A 265 5.25 0.05 12.81
N VAL A 266 4.92 0.30 14.06
CA VAL A 266 5.89 0.30 15.16
C VAL A 266 6.52 -1.08 15.31
N LEU A 267 7.82 -1.21 15.03
CA LEU A 267 8.54 -2.48 15.04
C LEU A 267 8.35 -3.26 16.34
N ASN A 268 8.47 -2.60 17.49
CA ASN A 268 8.36 -3.25 18.79
C ASN A 268 6.96 -3.84 19.05
N ALA A 269 5.91 -3.31 18.42
CA ALA A 269 4.55 -3.81 18.56
C ALA A 269 4.32 -5.12 17.76
N ILE A 270 5.08 -5.36 16.70
CA ILE A 270 4.88 -6.51 15.82
C ILE A 270 6.03 -7.50 15.81
N ARG A 271 7.18 -7.17 16.38
CA ARG A 271 8.43 -7.94 16.33
C ARG A 271 8.25 -9.38 16.75
N ASP A 272 7.58 -9.62 17.87
CA ASP A 272 7.37 -10.97 18.39
C ASP A 272 6.51 -11.80 17.43
N ASN A 273 5.43 -11.24 16.90
CA ASN A 273 4.60 -11.89 15.90
C ASN A 273 5.37 -12.15 14.59
N MET A 274 6.19 -11.20 14.17
CA MET A 274 7.04 -11.34 12.99
C MET A 274 8.02 -12.51 13.15
N MET A 275 8.76 -12.58 14.27
CA MET A 275 9.70 -13.67 14.56
C MET A 275 8.99 -15.00 14.76
N LYS A 276 7.79 -15.02 15.37
CA LYS A 276 6.97 -16.22 15.48
C LYS A 276 6.50 -16.73 14.11
N ARG A 277 6.08 -15.81 13.22
CA ARG A 277 5.59 -16.16 11.87
C ARG A 277 6.73 -16.54 10.93
N GLN A 278 7.91 -15.93 11.08
CA GLN A 278 9.10 -16.16 10.26
C GLN A 278 10.37 -16.23 11.11
N PRO A 279 10.63 -17.39 11.76
CA PRO A 279 11.74 -17.53 12.71
C PRO A 279 13.14 -17.33 12.10
N THR A 280 13.27 -17.53 10.79
CA THR A 280 14.54 -17.39 10.06
C THR A 280 14.69 -16.03 9.37
N LEU A 281 13.74 -15.12 9.60
CA LEU A 281 13.77 -13.77 9.04
C LEU A 281 15.01 -13.02 9.53
N GLN A 282 15.71 -12.38 8.59
CA GLN A 282 16.83 -11.50 8.88
C GLN A 282 16.32 -10.05 8.91
N LEU A 283 16.39 -9.43 10.09
CA LEU A 283 15.93 -8.05 10.31
C LEU A 283 17.11 -7.09 10.32
N THR A 284 17.01 -6.02 9.53
CA THR A 284 17.92 -4.88 9.56
C THR A 284 17.14 -3.63 9.93
N VAL A 285 17.63 -2.84 10.89
CA VAL A 285 17.02 -1.56 11.30
C VAL A 285 17.87 -0.42 10.76
N ILE A 286 17.24 0.52 10.08
CA ILE A 286 17.90 1.70 9.50
C ILE A 286 17.71 2.89 10.46
N PRO A 287 18.80 3.47 10.97
CA PRO A 287 18.74 4.60 11.89
C PRO A 287 18.25 5.87 11.17
N LYS A 288 17.65 6.81 11.92
CA LYS A 288 17.19 8.11 11.43
C LYS A 288 16.23 7.97 10.23
N ALA A 289 15.35 6.99 10.27
CA ALA A 289 14.31 6.77 9.27
C ALA A 289 12.99 6.46 9.97
N GLY A 290 11.91 7.02 9.44
CA GLY A 290 10.53 6.71 9.78
C GLY A 290 9.99 5.53 8.96
N HIS A 291 8.73 5.62 8.52
CA HIS A 291 8.04 4.59 7.73
C HIS A 291 8.58 4.41 6.30
N LEU A 292 9.44 5.32 5.84
CA LEU A 292 9.94 5.34 4.46
C LEU A 292 11.48 5.28 4.39
N PRO A 293 12.14 4.26 4.99
CA PRO A 293 13.61 4.18 5.07
C PRO A 293 14.29 4.15 3.70
N HIS A 294 13.61 3.61 2.68
CA HIS A 294 14.09 3.57 1.29
C HIS A 294 14.12 4.96 0.61
N MET A 295 13.46 5.95 1.20
CA MET A 295 13.50 7.34 0.79
C MET A 295 14.43 8.17 1.65
N GLU A 296 14.30 8.06 2.98
CA GLU A 296 15.03 8.90 3.94
C GLU A 296 16.51 8.53 4.03
N GLN A 297 16.83 7.24 3.96
CA GLN A 297 18.20 6.70 4.01
C GLN A 297 18.47 5.87 2.74
N ASN A 298 18.16 6.44 1.57
CA ASN A 298 18.09 5.70 0.31
C ASN A 298 19.41 4.99 -0.05
N GLN A 299 20.57 5.61 0.23
CA GLN A 299 21.87 5.00 -0.02
C GLN A 299 22.05 3.73 0.82
N LEU A 300 21.87 3.84 2.13
CA LEU A 300 21.99 2.72 3.06
C LEU A 300 20.98 1.61 2.76
N PHE A 301 19.72 1.98 2.49
CA PHE A 301 18.68 1.03 2.07
C PHE A 301 19.10 0.26 0.82
N ASN A 302 19.54 0.96 -0.21
CA ASN A 302 19.97 0.36 -1.47
C ASN A 302 21.20 -0.52 -1.29
N ASP A 303 22.15 -0.14 -0.45
CA ASP A 303 23.33 -0.95 -0.15
C ASP A 303 22.96 -2.26 0.56
N ILE A 304 22.04 -2.22 1.53
CA ILE A 304 21.50 -3.43 2.18
C ILE A 304 20.79 -4.31 1.15
N LEU A 305 19.87 -3.74 0.36
CA LEU A 305 19.08 -4.50 -0.61
C LEU A 305 19.97 -5.17 -1.67
N PHE A 306 20.88 -4.42 -2.28
CA PHE A 306 21.65 -4.92 -3.43
C PHE A 306 22.88 -5.70 -3.01
N ASN A 307 23.63 -5.23 -2.01
CA ASN A 307 24.93 -5.80 -1.67
C ASN A 307 24.84 -6.90 -0.61
N GLU A 308 23.82 -6.88 0.27
CA GLU A 308 23.69 -7.88 1.31
C GLU A 308 22.59 -8.93 1.00
N ILE A 309 21.44 -8.53 0.45
CA ILE A 309 20.32 -9.43 0.18
C ILE A 309 20.44 -10.06 -1.20
N MET A 310 20.53 -9.24 -2.26
CA MET A 310 20.51 -9.74 -3.64
C MET A 310 21.85 -10.38 -4.06
N ALA A 311 23.00 -9.89 -3.56
CA ALA A 311 24.31 -10.44 -3.90
C ALA A 311 24.59 -11.85 -3.33
N LYS A 312 23.87 -12.30 -2.29
CA LYS A 312 24.00 -13.67 -1.74
C LYS A 312 23.66 -14.77 -2.76
N ARG A 313 23.02 -14.43 -3.87
CA ARG A 313 22.74 -15.33 -4.98
C ARG A 313 23.99 -15.78 -5.74
N ALA A 314 24.97 -14.89 -5.94
CA ALA A 314 26.15 -15.16 -6.77
C ALA A 314 27.11 -16.22 -6.19
N LYS A 315 26.95 -16.61 -4.91
CA LYS A 315 27.82 -17.58 -4.24
C LYS A 315 27.25 -19.01 -4.15
N LYS A 316 26.03 -19.25 -4.63
CA LYS A 316 25.35 -20.57 -4.58
C LYS A 316 25.13 -21.25 -5.93
N SER A 317 25.59 -20.65 -7.03
CA SER A 317 25.52 -21.21 -8.39
C SER A 317 26.84 -21.89 -8.80
#